data_89026d0227c1e4cde2baccb9b94065ff
#
_entry.id   89026d0227c1e4cde2baccb9b94065ff
#
_cell.length_a   1.000
_cell.length_b   1.000
_cell.length_c   1.000
_cell.angle_alpha   90.00
_cell.angle_beta   90.00
_cell.angle_gamma   90.00
#
_symmetry.space_group_name_H-M   'P 1'
#
loop_
_entity.id
_entity.type
_entity.pdbx_description
1 polymer ?
#
loop_
_entity_poly.entity_id
_entity_poly.type
_entity_poly.pdbx_seq_one_letter_code
_entity_poly.pdbx_strand_id
1 'polypeptide(L)'
;MARRAELSRGTLSRLESGRGNPTIDTLGTLARAFGVEVEEIVNDPESETCVVRAGEDAEEGWARGQAVSMRALDRMMGRAVADIYEARFEPEIRRSSQGHMPGAREYLFVVEGRLLVGPEGEESELGTGDYTRFAADRPHVYRAIGGPARALLIMSYLKTPSSEQEMQREVEHLISDSDRTGG
;
A
#
# COMPACT_ATOMS: atom_id res chain seq x y z
N MET A 1 2.23 29.62 13.94
CA MET A 1 3.03 28.90 12.94
C MET A 1 4.54 29.19 13.05
N ALA A 2 5.01 30.41 12.83
CA ALA A 2 6.45 30.72 12.85
C ALA A 2 7.24 30.24 14.10
N ARG A 3 6.63 30.20 15.29
CA ARG A 3 7.26 29.68 16.53
C ARG A 3 7.46 28.15 16.57
N ARG A 4 6.68 27.38 15.82
CA ARG A 4 6.84 25.91 15.72
C ARG A 4 7.88 25.52 14.69
N ALA A 5 8.08 26.34 13.67
CA ALA A 5 8.95 26.06 12.54
C ALA A 5 10.36 26.64 12.68
N GLU A 6 10.70 27.32 13.79
CA GLU A 6 12.01 28.01 13.99
C GLU A 6 12.43 28.91 12.81
N LEU A 7 11.44 29.31 11.97
CA LEU A 7 11.65 30.18 10.81
C LEU A 7 11.28 31.62 11.13
N SER A 8 12.00 32.58 10.54
CA SER A 8 11.64 33.97 10.68
C SER A 8 10.27 34.25 10.02
N ARG A 9 9.50 35.20 10.57
CA ARG A 9 8.23 35.63 9.97
C ARG A 9 8.41 36.12 8.52
N GLY A 10 9.55 36.76 8.23
CA GLY A 10 9.86 37.21 6.88
C GLY A 10 10.12 36.08 5.91
N THR A 11 10.80 35.00 6.34
CA THR A 11 11.00 33.80 5.53
C THR A 11 9.67 33.14 5.20
N LEU A 12 8.81 32.96 6.21
CA LEU A 12 7.49 32.34 6.02
C LEU A 12 6.63 33.14 5.05
N SER A 13 6.55 34.47 5.24
CA SER A 13 5.77 35.37 4.36
C SER A 13 6.26 35.36 2.91
N ARG A 14 7.57 35.25 2.69
CA ARG A 14 8.14 35.13 1.33
C ARG A 14 7.78 33.79 0.68
N LEU A 15 7.78 32.71 1.46
CA LEU A 15 7.37 31.39 0.97
C LEU A 15 5.88 31.35 0.63
N GLU A 16 5.02 31.85 1.53
CA GLU A 16 3.57 31.95 1.33
C GLU A 16 3.18 32.80 0.11
N SER A 17 4.00 33.81 -0.22
CA SER A 17 3.77 34.67 -1.40
C SER A 17 4.39 34.11 -2.70
N GLY A 18 4.96 32.89 -2.67
CA GLY A 18 5.64 32.28 -3.83
C GLY A 18 6.92 32.97 -4.29
N ARG A 19 7.45 33.92 -3.47
CA ARG A 19 8.65 34.71 -3.80
C ARG A 19 9.93 34.19 -3.15
N GLY A 20 9.85 33.05 -2.47
CA GLY A 20 10.98 32.42 -1.81
C GLY A 20 11.45 31.19 -2.58
N ASN A 21 12.77 30.96 -2.57
CA ASN A 21 13.32 29.66 -2.95
C ASN A 21 13.83 28.98 -1.67
N PRO A 22 13.09 28.04 -1.08
CA PRO A 22 13.46 27.40 0.17
C PRO A 22 14.69 26.51 -0.05
N THR A 23 15.63 26.54 0.92
CA THR A 23 16.68 25.55 0.98
C THR A 23 16.14 24.21 1.48
N ILE A 24 16.88 23.11 1.27
CA ILE A 24 16.49 21.81 1.80
C ILE A 24 16.33 21.81 3.32
N ASP A 25 17.15 22.58 4.06
CA ASP A 25 17.03 22.76 5.49
C ASP A 25 15.73 23.48 5.88
N THR A 26 15.32 24.46 5.08
CA THR A 26 14.05 25.19 5.26
C THR A 26 12.87 24.24 5.04
N LEU A 27 12.93 23.41 3.99
CA LEU A 27 11.91 22.38 3.70
C LEU A 27 11.84 21.34 4.83
N GLY A 28 13.00 20.82 5.30
CA GLY A 28 13.06 19.90 6.42
C GLY A 28 12.52 20.48 7.73
N THR A 29 12.71 21.78 7.95
CA THR A 29 12.17 22.48 9.12
C THR A 29 10.66 22.64 9.03
N LEU A 30 10.13 22.94 7.84
CA LEU A 30 8.69 22.99 7.57
C LEU A 30 8.05 21.61 7.71
N ALA A 31 8.67 20.57 7.14
CA ALA A 31 8.20 19.20 7.22
C ALA A 31 8.03 18.74 8.68
N ARG A 32 9.05 18.97 9.52
CA ARG A 32 8.96 18.71 10.98
C ARG A 32 7.85 19.51 11.66
N ALA A 33 7.68 20.79 11.30
CA ALA A 33 6.66 21.63 11.90
C ALA A 33 5.23 21.21 11.55
N PHE A 34 5.02 20.74 10.33
CA PHE A 34 3.75 20.20 9.86
C PHE A 34 3.53 18.73 10.20
N GLY A 35 4.60 18.00 10.53
CA GLY A 35 4.56 16.57 10.81
C GLY A 35 4.33 15.75 9.54
N VAL A 36 4.90 16.20 8.43
CA VAL A 36 4.88 15.58 7.10
C VAL A 36 6.31 15.32 6.62
N GLU A 37 6.48 14.53 5.57
CA GLU A 37 7.78 14.33 4.92
C GLU A 37 8.10 15.51 3.99
N VAL A 38 9.40 15.69 3.65
CA VAL A 38 9.84 16.78 2.75
C VAL A 38 9.24 16.61 1.37
N GLU A 39 9.14 15.36 0.91
CA GLU A 39 8.54 14.98 -0.36
C GLU A 39 7.08 15.44 -0.47
N GLU A 40 6.31 15.38 0.63
CA GLU A 40 4.92 15.85 0.66
C GLU A 40 4.77 17.39 0.53
N ILE A 41 5.85 18.11 0.86
CA ILE A 41 5.86 19.57 0.69
C ILE A 41 6.26 19.96 -0.75
N VAL A 42 7.11 19.16 -1.38
CA VAL A 42 7.68 19.46 -2.71
C VAL A 42 6.81 18.92 -3.83
N ASN A 43 6.17 17.79 -3.63
CA ASN A 43 5.23 17.23 -4.59
C ASN A 43 3.90 17.99 -4.53
N ASP A 44 3.41 18.36 -5.71
CA ASP A 44 2.07 18.91 -5.87
C ASP A 44 1.09 17.73 -6.06
N PRO A 45 0.31 17.33 -5.03
CA PRO A 45 -0.62 16.22 -5.16
C PRO A 45 -1.80 16.53 -6.09
N GLU A 46 -1.99 17.80 -6.48
CA GLU A 46 -3.08 18.21 -7.37
C GLU A 46 -2.70 18.11 -8.87
N SER A 47 -1.44 17.82 -9.20
CA SER A 47 -0.94 17.96 -10.57
C SER A 47 -1.04 16.72 -11.44
N GLU A 48 -1.31 15.51 -10.90
CA GLU A 48 -1.32 14.29 -11.70
C GLU A 48 -2.58 13.45 -11.52
N THR A 49 -3.45 13.50 -12.54
CA THR A 49 -4.47 12.47 -12.71
C THR A 49 -3.76 11.17 -13.11
N CYS A 50 -3.72 10.18 -12.21
CA CYS A 50 -3.23 8.84 -12.52
C CYS A 50 -4.38 7.99 -13.07
N VAL A 51 -4.20 7.39 -14.25
CA VAL A 51 -5.17 6.47 -14.85
C VAL A 51 -4.48 5.15 -15.13
N VAL A 52 -4.80 4.14 -14.34
CA VAL A 52 -4.37 2.75 -14.58
C VAL A 52 -5.48 2.05 -15.37
N ARG A 53 -5.23 1.75 -16.62
CA ARG A 53 -6.22 1.09 -17.48
C ARG A 53 -6.15 -0.42 -17.34
N ALA A 54 -7.30 -1.08 -17.39
CA ALA A 54 -7.39 -2.51 -17.67
C ALA A 54 -7.07 -2.69 -19.16
N GLY A 55 -5.79 -2.78 -19.51
CA GLY A 55 -5.35 -2.71 -20.89
C GLY A 55 -5.33 -4.04 -21.62
N GLU A 56 -5.12 -3.94 -22.94
CA GLU A 56 -4.85 -5.08 -23.83
C GLU A 56 -3.53 -5.78 -23.46
N ASP A 57 -2.62 -5.08 -22.80
CA ASP A 57 -1.40 -5.62 -22.15
C ASP A 57 -1.69 -6.08 -20.70
N ALA A 58 -2.80 -6.78 -20.51
CA ALA A 58 -3.30 -7.25 -19.20
C ALA A 58 -2.31 -8.16 -18.44
N GLU A 59 -1.15 -8.44 -19.01
CA GLU A 59 -0.08 -9.23 -18.43
C GLU A 59 1.06 -8.40 -17.84
N GLU A 60 1.22 -7.16 -18.31
CA GLU A 60 2.25 -6.27 -17.83
C GLU A 60 1.87 -5.66 -16.47
N GLY A 61 2.80 -5.65 -15.53
CA GLY A 61 2.60 -5.11 -14.18
C GLY A 61 1.97 -6.07 -13.15
N TRP A 62 1.68 -7.32 -13.53
CA TRP A 62 1.23 -8.34 -12.60
C TRP A 62 2.41 -9.10 -11.95
N ALA A 63 2.49 -9.02 -10.63
CA ALA A 63 3.27 -9.97 -9.83
C ALA A 63 2.46 -11.26 -9.72
N ARG A 64 2.95 -12.35 -10.31
CA ARG A 64 2.22 -13.63 -10.39
C ARG A 64 2.70 -14.59 -9.34
N GLY A 65 1.80 -15.04 -8.49
CA GLY A 65 1.99 -16.15 -7.59
C GLY A 65 1.03 -17.29 -7.93
N GLN A 66 1.27 -18.46 -7.35
CA GLN A 66 0.44 -19.65 -7.61
C GLN A 66 -1.00 -19.47 -7.09
N ALA A 67 -1.18 -18.86 -5.94
CA ALA A 67 -2.49 -18.68 -5.30
C ALA A 67 -3.08 -17.29 -5.54
N VAL A 68 -2.23 -16.27 -5.71
CA VAL A 68 -2.64 -14.89 -5.90
C VAL A 68 -1.73 -14.18 -6.88
N SER A 69 -2.31 -13.44 -7.78
CA SER A 69 -1.62 -12.48 -8.65
C SER A 69 -2.03 -11.07 -8.27
N MET A 70 -1.06 -10.15 -8.21
CA MET A 70 -1.29 -8.77 -7.76
C MET A 70 -0.77 -7.77 -8.79
N ARG A 71 -1.51 -6.70 -9.00
CA ARG A 71 -1.11 -5.56 -9.81
C ARG A 71 -1.19 -4.30 -8.96
N ALA A 72 -0.09 -3.57 -8.87
CA ALA A 72 -0.10 -2.27 -8.21
C ALA A 72 -0.94 -1.28 -9.02
N LEU A 73 -1.83 -0.56 -8.31
CA LEU A 73 -2.66 0.49 -8.87
C LEU A 73 -2.15 1.86 -8.45
N ASP A 74 -1.77 2.01 -7.17
CA ASP A 74 -1.33 3.29 -6.62
C ASP A 74 -0.55 3.09 -5.31
N ARG A 75 0.19 4.12 -4.92
CA ARG A 75 0.85 4.21 -3.62
C ARG A 75 0.64 5.60 -3.03
N MET A 76 -0.11 5.66 -1.96
CA MET A 76 -0.30 6.90 -1.20
C MET A 76 0.82 7.03 -0.16
N MET A 77 1.49 8.18 -0.19
CA MET A 77 2.59 8.51 0.73
C MET A 77 2.12 9.54 1.76
N GLY A 78 2.49 9.32 3.03
CA GLY A 78 2.14 10.21 4.13
C GLY A 78 2.77 9.73 5.44
N ARG A 79 2.14 9.98 6.56
CA ARG A 79 2.54 9.41 7.87
C ARG A 79 2.43 7.88 7.90
N ALA A 80 1.52 7.35 7.10
CA ALA A 80 1.44 5.95 6.76
C ALA A 80 1.55 5.84 5.24
N VAL A 81 2.13 4.76 4.77
CA VAL A 81 2.08 4.34 3.37
C VAL A 81 0.85 3.49 3.19
N ALA A 82 0.16 3.65 2.07
CA ALA A 82 -0.90 2.74 1.65
C ALA A 82 -0.64 2.31 0.20
N ASP A 83 -0.34 1.05 0.02
CA ASP A 83 -0.22 0.42 -1.30
C ASP A 83 -1.57 -0.14 -1.71
N ILE A 84 -2.01 0.20 -2.93
CA ILE A 84 -3.30 -0.20 -3.49
C ILE A 84 -3.05 -1.19 -4.62
N TYR A 85 -3.69 -2.36 -4.54
CA TYR A 85 -3.55 -3.44 -5.50
C TYR A 85 -4.91 -3.94 -6.02
N GLU A 86 -4.94 -4.32 -7.28
CA GLU A 86 -5.89 -5.32 -7.76
C GLU A 86 -5.29 -6.70 -7.48
N ALA A 87 -6.06 -7.57 -6.83
CA ALA A 87 -5.66 -8.93 -6.52
C ALA A 87 -6.62 -9.94 -7.20
N ARG A 88 -6.04 -10.99 -7.80
CA ARG A 88 -6.76 -12.13 -8.39
C ARG A 88 -6.35 -13.38 -7.66
N PHE A 89 -7.31 -14.13 -7.20
CA PHE A 89 -7.12 -15.34 -6.41
C PHE A 89 -7.52 -16.56 -7.22
N GLU A 90 -6.61 -17.53 -7.29
CA GLU A 90 -6.88 -18.81 -7.94
C GLU A 90 -7.80 -19.66 -7.05
N PRO A 91 -8.73 -20.43 -7.66
CA PRO A 91 -9.73 -21.19 -6.91
C PRO A 91 -9.10 -22.26 -6.04
N GLU A 92 -9.60 -22.37 -4.80
CA GLU A 92 -9.28 -23.40 -3.81
C GLU A 92 -7.82 -23.47 -3.35
N ILE A 93 -6.92 -22.62 -3.85
CA ILE A 93 -5.54 -22.57 -3.38
C ILE A 93 -5.48 -21.65 -2.16
N ARG A 94 -5.09 -22.21 -1.01
CA ARG A 94 -4.88 -21.45 0.21
C ARG A 94 -3.52 -20.77 0.15
N ARG A 95 -3.50 -19.46 0.32
CA ARG A 95 -2.30 -18.69 0.58
C ARG A 95 -2.22 -18.34 2.06
N SER A 96 -1.09 -18.63 2.69
CA SER A 96 -0.73 -18.15 4.03
C SER A 96 0.37 -17.10 3.92
N SER A 97 0.20 -15.99 4.62
CA SER A 97 1.22 -14.99 4.88
C SER A 97 1.68 -15.11 6.32
N GLN A 98 2.97 -14.98 6.58
CA GLN A 98 3.53 -15.02 7.96
C GLN A 98 3.24 -13.73 8.75
N GLY A 99 2.73 -12.74 8.11
CA GLY A 99 2.50 -11.40 8.64
C GLY A 99 3.51 -10.41 8.10
N HIS A 100 3.06 -9.17 7.98
CA HIS A 100 3.84 -8.04 7.51
C HIS A 100 4.53 -7.33 8.69
N MET A 101 5.13 -6.17 8.45
CA MET A 101 5.77 -5.37 9.49
C MET A 101 4.80 -4.98 10.62
N PRO A 102 5.30 -4.72 11.83
CA PRO A 102 4.47 -4.35 12.98
C PRO A 102 3.55 -3.16 12.69
N GLY A 103 2.27 -3.33 13.02
CA GLY A 103 1.22 -2.34 12.81
C GLY A 103 0.66 -2.29 11.39
N ALA A 104 1.09 -3.18 10.50
CA ALA A 104 0.50 -3.31 9.17
C ALA A 104 -0.98 -3.72 9.25
N ARG A 105 -1.78 -3.16 8.35
CA ARG A 105 -3.21 -3.46 8.21
C ARG A 105 -3.54 -3.70 6.76
N GLU A 106 -4.41 -4.66 6.54
CA GLU A 106 -5.03 -4.87 5.24
C GLU A 106 -6.50 -4.52 5.27
N TYR A 107 -6.93 -3.98 4.13
CA TYR A 107 -8.30 -3.63 3.81
C TYR A 107 -8.63 -4.29 2.49
N LEU A 108 -9.70 -5.03 2.43
CA LEU A 108 -10.06 -5.82 1.26
C LEU A 108 -11.54 -5.62 0.92
N PHE A 109 -11.80 -5.31 -0.35
CA PHE A 109 -13.14 -5.23 -0.92
C PHE A 109 -13.27 -6.26 -2.05
N VAL A 110 -14.20 -7.18 -1.93
CA VAL A 110 -14.43 -8.23 -2.94
C VAL A 110 -15.17 -7.64 -4.13
N VAL A 111 -14.50 -7.60 -5.28
CA VAL A 111 -15.06 -7.10 -6.55
C VAL A 111 -15.86 -8.19 -7.26
N GLU A 112 -15.38 -9.46 -7.17
CA GLU A 112 -16.00 -10.61 -7.86
C GLU A 112 -15.65 -11.91 -7.13
N GLY A 113 -16.58 -12.85 -7.11
CA GLY A 113 -16.40 -14.17 -6.50
C GLY A 113 -16.61 -14.21 -5.01
N ARG A 114 -16.03 -15.22 -4.36
CA ARG A 114 -16.07 -15.41 -2.90
C ARG A 114 -14.68 -15.69 -2.36
N LEU A 115 -14.37 -15.14 -1.21
CA LEU A 115 -13.05 -15.21 -0.62
C LEU A 115 -13.15 -15.53 0.88
N LEU A 116 -12.45 -16.58 1.34
CA LEU A 116 -12.15 -16.77 2.75
C LEU A 116 -10.88 -15.98 3.05
N VAL A 117 -10.92 -15.05 4.00
CA VAL A 117 -9.80 -14.13 4.27
C VAL A 117 -9.80 -13.67 5.74
N GLY A 118 -8.62 -13.45 6.26
CA GLY A 118 -8.42 -12.88 7.59
C GLY A 118 -7.26 -13.50 8.35
N PRO A 119 -7.02 -13.06 9.59
CA PRO A 119 -6.02 -13.67 10.46
C PRO A 119 -6.29 -15.16 10.65
N GLU A 120 -5.23 -15.94 10.75
CA GLU A 120 -5.33 -17.39 10.89
C GLU A 120 -6.13 -17.76 12.15
N GLY A 121 -7.20 -18.55 11.96
CA GLY A 121 -8.17 -18.90 12.99
C GLY A 121 -9.30 -17.89 13.25
N GLU A 122 -9.29 -16.76 12.54
CA GLU A 122 -10.34 -15.72 12.60
C GLU A 122 -10.84 -15.34 11.19
N GLU A 123 -10.74 -16.26 10.25
CA GLU A 123 -11.10 -16.02 8.85
C GLU A 123 -12.61 -15.80 8.69
N SER A 124 -12.97 -14.96 7.74
CA SER A 124 -14.35 -14.72 7.34
C SER A 124 -14.56 -15.03 5.87
N GLU A 125 -15.70 -15.62 5.52
CA GLU A 125 -16.13 -15.77 4.14
C GLU A 125 -16.81 -14.50 3.68
N LEU A 126 -16.33 -13.92 2.56
CA LEU A 126 -16.83 -12.70 1.94
C LEU A 126 -17.30 -12.99 0.52
N GLY A 127 -18.40 -12.39 0.14
CA GLY A 127 -18.93 -12.38 -1.23
C GLY A 127 -18.70 -11.04 -1.92
N THR A 128 -19.07 -10.99 -3.20
CA THR A 128 -19.01 -9.75 -3.99
C THR A 128 -19.74 -8.59 -3.30
N GLY A 129 -19.05 -7.46 -3.15
CA GLY A 129 -19.55 -6.27 -2.45
C GLY A 129 -19.20 -6.21 -0.97
N ASP A 130 -18.69 -7.29 -0.39
CA ASP A 130 -18.30 -7.33 1.01
C ASP A 130 -16.91 -6.69 1.21
N TYR A 131 -16.72 -6.21 2.43
CA TYR A 131 -15.49 -5.54 2.86
C TYR A 131 -15.02 -6.09 4.19
N THR A 132 -13.72 -6.22 4.36
CA THR A 132 -13.08 -6.50 5.65
C THR A 132 -11.83 -5.65 5.85
N ARG A 133 -11.43 -5.55 7.12
CA ARG A 133 -10.11 -5.05 7.50
C ARG A 133 -9.58 -5.86 8.68
N PHE A 134 -8.29 -6.13 8.69
CA PHE A 134 -7.66 -6.85 9.79
C PHE A 134 -6.22 -6.39 10.03
N ALA A 135 -5.67 -6.78 11.19
CA ALA A 135 -4.26 -6.61 11.49
C ALA A 135 -3.47 -7.64 10.67
N ALA A 136 -2.61 -7.14 9.79
CA ALA A 136 -1.84 -7.95 8.86
C ALA A 136 -0.38 -8.17 9.31
N ASP A 137 -0.02 -7.70 10.51
CA ASP A 137 1.26 -7.95 11.18
C ASP A 137 1.32 -9.31 11.91
N ARG A 138 0.34 -10.17 11.67
CA ARG A 138 0.24 -11.55 12.16
C ARG A 138 -0.14 -12.50 11.03
N PRO A 139 0.07 -13.83 11.20
CA PRO A 139 -0.29 -14.80 10.17
C PRO A 139 -1.74 -14.66 9.72
N HIS A 140 -1.94 -14.62 8.41
CA HIS A 140 -3.26 -14.47 7.80
C HIS A 140 -3.34 -15.22 6.48
N VAL A 141 -4.56 -15.49 6.02
CA VAL A 141 -4.82 -16.38 4.88
C VAL A 141 -5.81 -15.79 3.90
N TYR A 142 -5.70 -16.28 2.68
CA TYR A 142 -6.64 -16.06 1.59
C TYR A 142 -6.94 -17.38 0.89
N ARG A 143 -8.19 -17.57 0.48
CA ARG A 143 -8.61 -18.68 -0.37
C ARG A 143 -9.88 -18.32 -1.12
N ALA A 144 -9.85 -18.35 -2.44
CA ALA A 144 -11.05 -18.22 -3.25
C ALA A 144 -11.89 -19.50 -3.18
N ILE A 145 -13.21 -19.35 -3.07
CA ILE A 145 -14.14 -20.43 -2.80
C ILE A 145 -15.09 -20.62 -3.99
N GLY A 146 -15.14 -21.83 -4.53
CA GLY A 146 -16.08 -22.21 -5.59
C GLY A 146 -15.79 -21.61 -6.96
N GLY A 147 -14.66 -20.93 -7.12
CA GLY A 147 -14.22 -20.30 -8.35
C GLY A 147 -13.17 -19.22 -8.09
N PRO A 148 -12.63 -18.58 -9.13
CA PRO A 148 -11.71 -17.47 -8.96
C PRO A 148 -12.37 -16.26 -8.30
N ALA A 149 -11.59 -15.46 -7.59
CA ALA A 149 -12.06 -14.23 -6.97
C ALA A 149 -11.18 -13.04 -7.33
N ARG A 150 -11.76 -11.83 -7.30
CA ARG A 150 -11.05 -10.56 -7.49
C ARG A 150 -11.37 -9.62 -6.34
N ALA A 151 -10.36 -8.91 -5.89
CA ALA A 151 -10.52 -7.93 -4.83
C ALA A 151 -9.65 -6.69 -5.07
N LEU A 152 -10.09 -5.56 -4.52
CA LEU A 152 -9.23 -4.43 -4.24
C LEU A 152 -8.60 -4.68 -2.87
N LEU A 153 -7.27 -4.70 -2.83
CA LEU A 153 -6.49 -4.88 -1.61
C LEU A 153 -5.70 -3.60 -1.33
N ILE A 154 -5.82 -3.09 -0.12
CA ILE A 154 -5.04 -1.95 0.35
C ILE A 154 -4.22 -2.41 1.54
N MET A 155 -2.91 -2.26 1.46
CA MET A 155 -1.99 -2.54 2.54
C MET A 155 -1.47 -1.23 3.12
N SER A 156 -1.73 -0.97 4.41
CA SER A 156 -1.28 0.24 5.08
C SER A 156 -0.31 -0.09 6.21
N TYR A 157 0.78 0.67 6.30
CA TYR A 157 1.82 0.52 7.32
C TYR A 157 2.48 1.86 7.64
N LEU A 158 3.10 1.95 8.81
CA LEU A 158 3.87 3.13 9.19
C LEU A 158 5.18 3.16 8.40
N LYS A 159 5.49 4.31 7.82
CA LYS A 159 6.76 4.52 7.11
C LYS A 159 7.92 4.48 8.12
N THR A 160 8.80 3.50 7.95
CA THR A 160 10.08 3.41 8.68
C THR A 160 11.19 3.15 7.68
N PRO A 161 12.46 3.48 7.99
CA PRO A 161 13.57 3.22 7.06
C PRO A 161 13.71 1.76 6.60
N SER A 162 13.21 0.80 7.40
CA SER A 162 13.22 -0.64 7.07
C SER A 162 11.97 -1.10 6.32
N SER A 163 10.84 -0.39 6.44
CA SER A 163 9.55 -0.85 5.89
C SER A 163 9.52 -0.93 4.37
N GLU A 164 10.20 -0.03 3.67
CA GLU A 164 10.26 -0.06 2.21
C GLU A 164 11.04 -1.27 1.67
N GLN A 165 12.13 -1.63 2.35
CA GLN A 165 12.94 -2.80 1.97
C GLN A 165 12.23 -4.12 2.29
N GLU A 166 11.48 -4.17 3.39
CA GLU A 166 10.68 -5.32 3.78
C GLU A 166 9.53 -5.54 2.79
N MET A 167 8.82 -4.48 2.43
CA MET A 167 7.73 -4.55 1.46
C MET A 167 8.21 -5.04 0.09
N GLN A 168 9.34 -4.55 -0.38
CA GLN A 168 9.90 -4.98 -1.66
C GLN A 168 10.29 -6.47 -1.64
N ARG A 169 10.83 -6.96 -0.53
CA ARG A 169 11.11 -8.39 -0.33
C ARG A 169 9.83 -9.23 -0.26
N GLU A 170 8.76 -8.71 0.34
CA GLU A 170 7.48 -9.41 0.42
C GLU A 170 6.83 -9.56 -0.96
N VAL A 171 6.84 -8.52 -1.77
CA VAL A 171 6.38 -8.62 -3.17
C VAL A 171 7.24 -9.62 -3.96
N GLU A 172 8.57 -9.61 -3.78
CA GLU A 172 9.48 -10.59 -4.38
C GLU A 172 9.23 -12.00 -3.85
N HIS A 173 8.93 -12.16 -2.57
CA HIS A 173 8.60 -13.46 -1.96
C HIS A 173 7.24 -13.99 -2.43
N LEU A 174 6.27 -13.10 -2.67
CA LEU A 174 5.01 -13.42 -3.31
C LEU A 174 5.21 -14.08 -4.69
N ILE A 175 6.26 -13.65 -5.40
CA ILE A 175 6.62 -14.15 -6.73
C ILE A 175 7.45 -15.45 -6.63
N SER A 176 8.33 -15.58 -5.62
CA SER A 176 9.32 -16.67 -5.55
C SER A 176 8.83 -17.95 -4.90
N ASP A 177 7.73 -17.93 -4.15
CA ASP A 177 7.17 -19.14 -3.52
C ASP A 177 6.52 -20.12 -4.54
N SER A 178 6.48 -19.70 -5.82
CA SER A 178 6.06 -20.59 -6.93
C SER A 178 7.04 -21.73 -7.24
N ASP A 179 8.31 -21.63 -6.82
CA ASP A 179 9.36 -22.59 -7.22
C ASP A 179 9.67 -23.69 -6.18
N ARG A 180 9.06 -23.67 -4.99
CA ARG A 180 9.44 -24.59 -3.90
C ARG A 180 8.52 -25.77 -3.63
N THR A 181 7.42 -25.94 -4.34
CA THR A 181 6.50 -27.09 -4.17
C THR A 181 6.41 -28.03 -5.38
N GLY A 182 7.44 -28.06 -6.21
CA GLY A 182 7.60 -29.02 -7.31
C GLY A 182 8.71 -30.03 -7.00
N GLY A 183 8.48 -30.93 -6.05
CA GLY A 183 9.37 -32.02 -5.72
C GLY A 183 8.59 -33.17 -5.13
#